data_94170bcd3d39015e2125cc7f018b3d32
#
_entry.id   94170bcd3d39015e2125cc7f018b3d32
#
_cell.length_a   1.000
_cell.length_b   1.000
_cell.length_c   1.000
_cell.angle_alpha   90.00
_cell.angle_beta   90.00
_cell.angle_gamma   90.00
#
_symmetry.space_group_name_H-M   'P 1'
#
loop_
_entity.id
_entity.type
_entity.pdbx_description
1 polymer ?
#
loop_
_entity_poly.entity_id
_entity_poly.type
_entity_poly.pdbx_seq_one_letter_code
_entity_poly.pdbx_strand_id
1 'polypeptide(L)'
;MSKILLLIFFLSSWMIAAIELDKKLIIRDVEYLAKYQTDSNTFIFRGIPYAEPPINNLRWKSPIPAKKNLKIDARQFKPACMQDRYNTDWYHNVIKAFGSDPSLFEHVNSISEDCLYLNIWTKSLETSARKPV
;
A
#
# COMPACT_ATOMS: atom_id res chain seq x y z
N MET A 1 59.94 -2.40 17.41
CA MET A 1 58.84 -3.29 17.00
C MET A 1 57.56 -2.52 17.17
N SER A 2 57.06 -1.92 16.08
CA SER A 2 55.88 -1.04 16.08
C SER A 2 54.62 -1.89 15.94
N LYS A 3 53.70 -1.82 16.91
CA LYS A 3 52.37 -2.47 16.84
C LYS A 3 51.43 -1.54 16.08
N ILE A 4 51.16 -1.86 14.83
CA ILE A 4 50.14 -1.21 14.01
C ILE A 4 48.80 -1.70 14.55
N LEU A 5 48.06 -0.82 15.23
CA LEU A 5 46.68 -1.05 15.67
C LEU A 5 45.76 -0.80 14.48
N LEU A 6 45.30 -1.87 13.87
CA LEU A 6 44.32 -1.80 12.77
C LEU A 6 42.94 -1.48 13.36
N LEU A 7 42.56 -0.19 13.28
CA LEU A 7 41.20 0.25 13.64
C LEU A 7 40.26 -0.14 12.50
N ILE A 8 39.59 -1.27 12.64
CA ILE A 8 38.52 -1.66 11.73
C ILE A 8 37.27 -0.80 12.07
N PHE A 9 37.06 0.26 11.32
CA PHE A 9 35.80 1.00 11.34
C PHE A 9 34.73 0.10 10.74
N PHE A 10 33.95 -0.57 11.58
CA PHE A 10 32.67 -1.14 11.19
C PHE A 10 31.73 0.03 10.89
N LEU A 11 31.65 0.42 9.61
CA LEU A 11 30.54 1.20 9.09
C LEU A 11 29.30 0.30 9.12
N SER A 12 28.65 0.26 10.28
CA SER A 12 27.30 -0.26 10.36
C SER A 12 26.42 0.68 9.55
N SER A 13 26.18 0.33 8.29
CA SER A 13 25.13 0.94 7.47
C SER A 13 23.80 0.63 8.16
N TRP A 14 23.34 1.55 8.99
CA TRP A 14 22.01 1.49 9.52
C TRP A 14 21.05 1.71 8.33
N MET A 15 20.52 0.63 7.80
CA MET A 15 19.33 0.73 6.97
C MET A 15 18.23 1.32 7.86
N ILE A 16 18.00 2.63 7.72
CA ILE A 16 16.85 3.29 8.32
C ILE A 16 15.65 2.73 7.57
N ALA A 17 15.00 1.75 8.17
CA ALA A 17 13.73 1.26 7.65
C ALA A 17 12.73 2.42 7.65
N ALA A 18 12.04 2.61 6.56
CA ALA A 18 11.00 3.61 6.46
C ALA A 18 9.94 3.39 7.54
N ILE A 19 9.74 4.38 8.41
CA ILE A 19 8.77 4.28 9.51
C ILE A 19 7.41 4.74 9.00
N GLU A 20 6.45 3.82 8.98
CA GLU A 20 5.04 4.13 8.71
C GLU A 20 4.31 4.40 10.03
N LEU A 21 3.80 5.61 10.20
CA LEU A 21 3.01 6.03 11.35
C LEU A 21 1.52 6.00 11.04
N ASP A 22 0.69 5.61 12.01
CA ASP A 22 -0.76 5.74 11.89
C ASP A 22 -1.16 7.21 11.97
N LYS A 23 -2.01 7.64 11.04
CA LYS A 23 -2.58 8.99 11.00
C LYS A 23 -4.09 8.92 10.90
N LYS A 24 -4.75 9.73 11.74
CA LYS A 24 -6.17 9.99 11.66
C LYS A 24 -6.38 11.30 10.92
N LEU A 25 -7.14 11.27 9.84
CA LEU A 25 -7.37 12.40 8.95
C LEU A 25 -8.87 12.56 8.70
N ILE A 26 -9.35 13.80 8.64
CA ILE A 26 -10.72 14.11 8.27
C ILE A 26 -10.68 14.81 6.90
N ILE A 27 -11.28 14.17 5.90
CA ILE A 27 -11.33 14.69 4.53
C ILE A 27 -12.80 14.66 4.08
N ARG A 28 -13.38 15.84 3.80
CA ARG A 28 -14.79 15.98 3.39
C ARG A 28 -15.75 15.23 4.32
N ASP A 29 -15.62 15.44 5.63
CA ASP A 29 -16.45 14.83 6.68
C ASP A 29 -16.31 13.31 6.84
N VAL A 30 -15.30 12.70 6.20
CA VAL A 30 -14.97 11.29 6.38
C VAL A 30 -13.68 11.18 7.18
N GLU A 31 -13.71 10.37 8.24
CA GLU A 31 -12.53 10.02 9.02
C GLU A 31 -11.78 8.88 8.32
N TYR A 32 -10.51 9.10 8.00
CA TYR A 32 -9.62 8.08 7.48
C TYR A 32 -8.57 7.72 8.52
N LEU A 33 -8.39 6.43 8.78
CA LEU A 33 -7.19 5.91 9.41
C LEU A 33 -6.22 5.52 8.29
N ALA A 34 -5.13 6.26 8.14
CA ALA A 34 -4.16 6.11 7.07
C ALA A 34 -2.76 5.85 7.63
N LYS A 35 -1.80 5.51 6.78
CA LYS A 35 -0.38 5.47 7.11
C LYS A 35 0.31 6.74 6.61
N TYR A 36 1.38 7.13 7.30
CA TYR A 36 2.25 8.22 6.90
C TYR A 36 3.69 7.77 6.97
N GLN A 37 4.36 7.84 5.85
CA GLN A 37 5.76 7.47 5.71
C GLN A 37 6.64 8.72 5.89
N THR A 38 7.47 8.70 6.92
CA THR A 38 8.19 9.90 7.38
C THR A 38 9.36 10.31 6.48
N ASP A 39 10.08 9.34 5.93
CA ASP A 39 11.24 9.55 5.06
C ASP A 39 10.88 10.17 3.71
N SER A 40 9.76 9.75 3.14
CA SER A 40 9.26 10.23 1.84
C SER A 40 8.20 11.33 1.96
N ASN A 41 7.78 11.68 3.18
CA ASN A 41 6.70 12.63 3.46
C ASN A 41 5.40 12.28 2.70
N THR A 42 4.99 11.00 2.76
CA THR A 42 3.90 10.47 1.95
C THR A 42 2.77 9.94 2.82
N PHE A 43 1.55 10.41 2.58
CA PHE A 43 0.32 9.81 3.10
C PHE A 43 -0.05 8.61 2.25
N ILE A 44 -0.38 7.51 2.90
CA ILE A 44 -0.69 6.23 2.26
C ILE A 44 -2.08 5.79 2.71
N PHE A 45 -2.96 5.65 1.73
CA PHE A 45 -4.31 5.14 1.92
C PHE A 45 -4.42 3.82 1.15
N ARG A 46 -4.68 2.73 1.87
CA ARG A 46 -4.84 1.39 1.29
C ARG A 46 -6.28 0.92 1.48
N GLY A 47 -6.92 0.47 0.41
CA GLY A 47 -8.24 -0.13 0.47
C GLY A 47 -9.41 0.84 0.68
N ILE A 48 -9.44 1.95 -0.07
CA ILE A 48 -10.59 2.86 -0.12
C ILE A 48 -11.65 2.25 -1.05
N PRO A 49 -12.87 1.95 -0.57
CA PRO A 49 -13.91 1.43 -1.43
C PRO A 49 -14.41 2.53 -2.37
N TYR A 50 -14.50 2.25 -3.66
CA TYR A 50 -15.06 3.17 -4.67
C TYR A 50 -16.43 2.72 -5.18
N ALA A 51 -16.81 1.46 -4.92
CA ALA A 51 -18.10 0.91 -5.28
C ALA A 51 -18.57 -0.09 -4.22
N GLU A 52 -19.88 -0.40 -4.23
CA GLU A 52 -20.43 -1.50 -3.44
C GLU A 52 -19.83 -2.83 -3.89
N PRO A 53 -19.65 -3.80 -2.98
CA PRO A 53 -19.13 -5.12 -3.33
C PRO A 53 -19.93 -5.77 -4.46
N PRO A 54 -19.30 -6.25 -5.54
CA PRO A 54 -20.00 -6.86 -6.69
C PRO A 54 -20.35 -8.33 -6.42
N ILE A 55 -21.05 -8.57 -5.32
CA ILE A 55 -21.46 -9.90 -4.84
C ILE A 55 -22.93 -10.18 -5.09
N ASN A 56 -23.33 -11.43 -5.03
CA ASN A 56 -24.71 -11.89 -5.17
C ASN A 56 -25.37 -11.33 -6.46
N ASN A 57 -26.46 -10.57 -6.31
CA ASN A 57 -27.22 -9.94 -7.42
C ASN A 57 -26.49 -8.74 -8.06
N LEU A 58 -25.36 -8.29 -7.54
CA LEU A 58 -24.52 -7.26 -8.15
C LEU A 58 -23.41 -7.83 -9.03
N ARG A 59 -23.24 -9.15 -9.08
CA ARG A 59 -22.29 -9.79 -10.02
C ARG A 59 -22.64 -9.45 -11.46
N TRP A 60 -21.62 -9.15 -12.25
CA TRP A 60 -21.73 -8.84 -13.69
C TRP A 60 -22.66 -7.66 -14.01
N LYS A 61 -22.90 -6.77 -13.04
CA LYS A 61 -23.65 -5.54 -13.23
C LYS A 61 -22.73 -4.32 -13.16
N SER A 62 -23.23 -3.21 -13.68
CA SER A 62 -22.54 -1.92 -13.53
C SER A 62 -22.30 -1.62 -12.05
N PRO A 63 -21.12 -1.08 -11.69
CA PRO A 63 -20.81 -0.78 -10.30
C PRO A 63 -21.76 0.28 -9.74
N ILE A 64 -22.16 0.06 -8.50
CA ILE A 64 -22.94 1.04 -7.73
C ILE A 64 -21.94 1.79 -6.85
N PRO A 65 -21.98 3.14 -6.80
CA PRO A 65 -21.09 3.91 -5.93
C PRO A 65 -21.13 3.43 -4.48
N ALA A 66 -19.96 3.35 -3.85
CA ALA A 66 -19.87 2.95 -2.45
C ALA A 66 -20.72 3.84 -1.56
N LYS A 67 -21.36 3.26 -0.56
CA LYS A 67 -22.08 4.01 0.47
C LYS A 67 -21.13 4.94 1.18
N LYS A 68 -21.59 6.15 1.51
CA LYS A 68 -20.82 7.09 2.30
C LYS A 68 -20.59 6.52 3.70
N ASN A 69 -19.39 6.07 3.97
CA ASN A 69 -18.96 5.69 5.31
C ASN A 69 -18.32 6.89 5.99
N LEU A 70 -18.70 7.15 7.25
CA LEU A 70 -18.12 8.25 8.03
C LEU A 70 -16.71 7.92 8.53
N LYS A 71 -16.34 6.66 8.52
CA LYS A 71 -15.02 6.19 8.95
C LYS A 71 -14.51 5.06 8.06
N ILE A 72 -13.29 5.21 7.56
CA ILE A 72 -12.61 4.25 6.68
C ILE A 72 -11.24 3.90 7.27
N ASP A 73 -11.01 2.63 7.55
CA ASP A 73 -9.66 2.13 7.87
C ASP A 73 -8.91 1.81 6.58
N ALA A 74 -8.03 2.74 6.21
CA ALA A 74 -7.23 2.69 5.00
C ALA A 74 -5.74 2.41 5.29
N ARG A 75 -5.41 1.66 6.33
CA ARG A 75 -4.03 1.35 6.70
C ARG A 75 -3.50 0.08 6.04
N GLN A 76 -4.39 -0.79 5.56
CA GLN A 76 -4.00 -2.08 5.00
C GLN A 76 -4.70 -2.34 3.67
N PHE A 77 -4.03 -3.06 2.79
CA PHE A 77 -4.60 -3.53 1.54
C PHE A 77 -5.85 -4.38 1.80
N LYS A 78 -6.86 -4.22 0.97
CA LYS A 78 -8.05 -5.07 0.93
C LYS A 78 -7.81 -6.23 -0.04
N PRO A 79 -8.69 -7.24 -0.05
CA PRO A 79 -8.55 -8.39 -0.95
C PRO A 79 -8.42 -7.96 -2.40
N ALA A 80 -7.60 -8.69 -3.15
CA ALA A 80 -7.56 -8.58 -4.59
C ALA A 80 -8.79 -9.28 -5.21
N CYS A 81 -9.16 -8.87 -6.42
CA CYS A 81 -10.22 -9.53 -7.17
C CYS A 81 -9.85 -10.98 -7.47
N MET A 82 -10.88 -11.80 -7.69
CA MET A 82 -10.73 -13.22 -8.01
C MET A 82 -9.78 -13.40 -9.19
N GLN A 83 -8.65 -14.05 -8.93
CA GLN A 83 -7.60 -14.31 -9.91
C GLN A 83 -6.87 -15.60 -9.54
N ASP A 84 -6.23 -16.22 -10.54
CA ASP A 84 -5.40 -17.41 -10.33
C ASP A 84 -4.09 -17.01 -9.63
N ARG A 85 -3.53 -17.92 -8.83
CA ARG A 85 -2.20 -17.80 -8.22
C ARG A 85 -1.06 -17.70 -9.26
N TYR A 86 -1.32 -18.11 -10.48
CA TYR A 86 -0.38 -18.01 -11.60
C TYR A 86 0.21 -16.60 -11.73
N ASN A 87 -0.59 -15.56 -11.52
CA ASN A 87 -0.11 -14.17 -11.60
C ASN A 87 0.94 -13.87 -10.54
N THR A 88 0.75 -14.31 -9.29
CA THR A 88 1.71 -14.10 -8.20
C THR A 88 3.02 -14.85 -8.48
N ASP A 89 2.92 -16.10 -8.90
CA ASP A 89 4.09 -16.92 -9.21
C ASP A 89 4.87 -16.34 -10.41
N TRP A 90 4.15 -15.81 -11.40
CA TRP A 90 4.76 -15.12 -12.53
C TRP A 90 5.56 -13.88 -12.09
N TYR A 91 4.98 -13.01 -11.25
CA TYR A 91 5.68 -11.84 -10.72
C TYR A 91 6.93 -12.24 -9.92
N HIS A 92 6.86 -13.26 -9.07
CA HIS A 92 8.01 -13.76 -8.34
C HIS A 92 9.13 -14.23 -9.27
N ASN A 93 8.78 -14.95 -10.35
CA ASN A 93 9.77 -15.41 -11.34
C ASN A 93 10.40 -14.23 -12.09
N VAL A 94 9.62 -13.23 -12.46
CA VAL A 94 10.12 -11.99 -13.09
C VAL A 94 11.10 -11.26 -12.16
N ILE A 95 10.74 -11.04 -10.90
CA ILE A 95 11.58 -10.37 -9.91
C ILE A 95 12.92 -11.11 -9.74
N LYS A 96 12.89 -12.44 -9.63
CA LYS A 96 14.10 -13.28 -9.59
C LYS A 96 14.95 -13.14 -10.85
N ALA A 97 14.32 -13.14 -12.03
CA ALA A 97 15.02 -13.00 -13.30
C ALA A 97 15.77 -11.66 -13.43
N PHE A 98 15.25 -10.60 -12.78
CA PHE A 98 15.91 -9.30 -12.68
C PHE A 98 16.87 -9.17 -11.49
N GLY A 99 17.18 -10.28 -10.80
CA GLY A 99 18.15 -10.30 -9.70
C GLY A 99 17.69 -9.64 -8.40
N SER A 100 16.37 -9.43 -8.23
CA SER A 100 15.79 -8.87 -7.02
C SER A 100 15.20 -9.96 -6.12
N ASP A 101 15.02 -9.63 -4.84
CA ASP A 101 14.41 -10.53 -3.86
C ASP A 101 12.88 -10.55 -4.02
N PRO A 102 12.26 -11.70 -4.30
CA PRO A 102 10.81 -11.82 -4.40
C PRO A 102 10.05 -11.46 -3.11
N SER A 103 10.71 -11.50 -1.95
CA SER A 103 10.10 -11.08 -0.68
C SER A 103 9.75 -9.59 -0.63
N LEU A 104 10.34 -8.78 -1.52
CA LEU A 104 10.00 -7.36 -1.71
C LEU A 104 8.63 -7.17 -2.37
N PHE A 105 8.09 -8.20 -2.99
CA PHE A 105 6.75 -8.17 -3.55
C PHE A 105 5.74 -8.46 -2.43
N GLU A 106 4.94 -7.46 -2.06
CA GLU A 106 3.86 -7.65 -1.11
C GLU A 106 2.85 -8.65 -1.69
N HIS A 107 2.73 -9.79 -1.06
CA HIS A 107 1.79 -10.83 -1.47
C HIS A 107 0.36 -10.31 -1.39
N VAL A 108 -0.44 -10.65 -2.38
CA VAL A 108 -1.88 -10.58 -2.28
C VAL A 108 -2.32 -11.58 -1.22
N ASN A 109 -2.52 -11.10 0.01
CA ASN A 109 -2.81 -11.94 1.17
C ASN A 109 -4.15 -12.68 1.08
N SER A 110 -5.09 -12.14 0.30
CA SER A 110 -6.42 -12.72 0.10
C SER A 110 -7.01 -12.30 -1.24
N ILE A 111 -7.89 -13.14 -1.76
CA ILE A 111 -8.72 -12.85 -2.93
C ILE A 111 -10.18 -12.90 -2.53
N SER A 112 -11.02 -12.03 -3.10
CA SER A 112 -12.45 -11.96 -2.83
C SER A 112 -13.18 -11.37 -4.02
N GLU A 113 -14.48 -11.63 -4.12
CA GLU A 113 -15.36 -10.87 -5.02
C GLU A 113 -15.55 -9.44 -4.51
N ASP A 114 -15.51 -9.22 -3.19
CA ASP A 114 -15.44 -7.88 -2.59
C ASP A 114 -14.02 -7.32 -2.73
N CYS A 115 -13.77 -6.67 -3.89
CA CYS A 115 -12.44 -6.22 -4.29
C CYS A 115 -12.40 -4.83 -4.94
N LEU A 116 -13.51 -4.09 -4.92
CA LEU A 116 -13.58 -2.79 -5.58
C LEU A 116 -13.00 -1.68 -4.69
N TYR A 117 -11.70 -1.76 -4.47
CA TYR A 117 -10.91 -0.85 -3.66
C TYR A 117 -9.79 -0.20 -4.47
N LEU A 118 -9.42 1.01 -4.08
CA LEU A 118 -8.25 1.71 -4.64
C LEU A 118 -7.26 2.08 -3.52
N ASN A 119 -6.03 2.34 -3.92
CA ASN A 119 -4.96 2.76 -3.02
C ASN A 119 -4.39 4.09 -3.52
N ILE A 120 -4.04 4.99 -2.59
CA ILE A 120 -3.53 6.33 -2.92
C ILE A 120 -2.26 6.59 -2.12
N TRP A 121 -1.23 7.09 -2.81
CA TRP A 121 -0.02 7.66 -2.22
C TRP A 121 0.03 9.13 -2.61
N THR A 122 0.09 10.03 -1.63
CA THR A 122 0.13 11.46 -1.90
C THR A 122 1.00 12.21 -0.89
N LYS A 123 1.72 13.22 -1.38
CA LYS A 123 2.50 14.13 -0.52
C LYS A 123 1.69 15.31 0.02
N SER A 124 0.48 15.54 -0.46
CA SER A 124 -0.36 16.64 -0.04
C SER A 124 -1.82 16.23 0.04
N LEU A 125 -2.50 16.72 1.07
CA LEU A 125 -3.93 16.55 1.26
C LEU A 125 -4.72 17.80 0.83
N GLU A 126 -4.06 18.80 0.26
CA GLU A 126 -4.69 20.03 -0.20
C GLU A 126 -5.57 19.76 -1.43
N THR A 127 -6.85 20.03 -1.30
CA THR A 127 -7.84 19.84 -2.37
C THR A 127 -7.72 20.87 -3.49
N SER A 128 -7.06 22.01 -3.24
CA SER A 128 -6.79 23.07 -4.22
C SER A 128 -5.65 22.72 -5.18
N ALA A 129 -4.73 21.88 -4.74
CA ALA A 129 -3.62 21.42 -5.58
C ALA A 129 -4.14 20.36 -6.57
N ARG A 130 -4.60 20.80 -7.75
CA ARG A 130 -4.97 19.90 -8.86
C ARG A 130 -3.71 19.26 -9.41
N LYS A 131 -3.37 18.08 -8.89
CA LYS A 131 -2.25 17.28 -9.37
C LYS A 131 -2.75 16.31 -10.45
N PRO A 132 -1.97 16.05 -11.50
CA PRO A 132 -2.26 14.97 -12.43
C PRO A 132 -2.23 13.63 -11.68
N VAL A 133 -3.12 12.74 -12.08
CA VAL A 133 -3.23 11.36 -11.57
C VAL A 133 -2.72 10.41 -12.65
#